data_eb689ce61af01544f7b4ba9819586721
#
_entry.id   eb689ce61af01544f7b4ba9819586721
#
_cell.length_a   1.000
_cell.length_b   1.000
_cell.length_c   1.000
_cell.angle_alpha   90.00
_cell.angle_beta   90.00
_cell.angle_gamma   90.00
#
_symmetry.space_group_name_H-M   'P 1'
#
loop_
_entity.id
_entity.type
_entity.pdbx_description
1 polymer ?
#
loop_
_entity_poly.entity_id
_entity_poly.type
_entity_poly.pdbx_seq_one_letter_code
_entity_poly.pdbx_strand_id
1 'polypeptide(L)'
;MKNKILVTGGNGMLGKSLKKYFPKATYLNGRKDLDFTSNNTDILVNSLGQFDYIIHCAAITDLNYCEIYPQQAYDIHVKAVKLLQKKTNKLIYISTNPIQSKKVYYKTKKMGEESTLKRENDLVIRTNIIGEGGLVKWALDNLKKGKKIKGFSNVIFNPIHVDQLSKFIFKNIQKYKGVLNLASFNHISKYNFLKFLATKYKIDSNLIQPIKVNGDTDLTIPFENQYFKFNLMDGLKKIQL
;
A
#
# COMPACT_ATOMS: atom_id res chain seq x y z
N MET A 1 -20.33 21.48 5.25
CA MET A 1 -19.86 20.76 6.48
C MET A 1 -18.50 20.15 6.18
N LYS A 2 -17.57 20.11 7.13
CA LYS A 2 -16.21 19.59 6.91
C LYS A 2 -16.25 18.08 7.09
N ASN A 3 -15.85 17.32 6.07
CA ASN A 3 -15.88 15.85 6.09
C ASN A 3 -15.08 15.29 7.27
N LYS A 4 -15.67 14.38 8.03
CA LYS A 4 -15.03 13.63 9.11
C LYS A 4 -14.35 12.41 8.53
N ILE A 5 -13.01 12.39 8.60
CA ILE A 5 -12.18 11.37 7.94
C ILE A 5 -11.40 10.57 8.99
N LEU A 6 -11.38 9.25 8.86
CA LEU A 6 -10.51 8.34 9.61
C LEU A 6 -9.49 7.71 8.67
N VAL A 7 -8.24 7.65 9.11
CA VAL A 7 -7.16 6.93 8.42
C VAL A 7 -6.61 5.86 9.35
N THR A 8 -6.70 4.60 8.95
CA THR A 8 -6.02 3.51 9.69
C THR A 8 -4.61 3.30 9.15
N GLY A 9 -3.71 2.77 9.96
CA GLY A 9 -2.32 2.62 9.57
C GLY A 9 -1.57 3.94 9.44
N GLY A 10 -1.91 4.93 10.28
CA GLY A 10 -1.37 6.30 10.26
C GLY A 10 0.15 6.40 10.40
N ASN A 11 0.83 5.41 10.99
CA ASN A 11 2.30 5.33 11.08
C ASN A 11 2.95 4.64 9.87
N GLY A 12 2.17 4.01 9.00
CA GLY A 12 2.64 3.44 7.75
C GLY A 12 3.05 4.51 6.74
N MET A 13 3.72 4.10 5.67
CA MET A 13 4.22 5.01 4.63
C MET A 13 3.10 5.87 4.02
N LEU A 14 1.98 5.26 3.63
CA LEU A 14 0.84 5.98 3.09
C LEU A 14 0.13 6.83 4.14
N GLY A 15 -0.08 6.30 5.36
CA GLY A 15 -0.72 7.05 6.45
C GLY A 15 0.04 8.32 6.81
N LYS A 16 1.37 8.26 6.89
CA LYS A 16 2.23 9.44 7.10
C LYS A 16 2.10 10.46 5.96
N SER A 17 2.10 10.00 4.71
CA SER A 17 1.95 10.89 3.56
C SER A 17 0.57 11.55 3.51
N LEU A 18 -0.49 10.84 3.89
CA LEU A 18 -1.85 11.39 3.95
C LEU A 18 -2.00 12.51 4.98
N LYS A 19 -1.21 12.54 6.07
CA LYS A 19 -1.24 13.63 7.05
C LYS A 19 -1.00 15.00 6.43
N LYS A 20 -0.18 15.08 5.40
CA LYS A 20 0.08 16.31 4.64
C LYS A 20 -1.20 16.86 3.95
N TYR A 21 -2.05 15.97 3.47
CA TYR A 21 -3.23 16.32 2.69
C TYR A 21 -4.51 16.38 3.53
N PHE A 22 -4.57 15.60 4.60
CA PHE A 22 -5.70 15.51 5.53
C PHE A 22 -5.27 15.83 6.98
N PRO A 23 -4.72 17.03 7.27
CA PRO A 23 -4.16 17.34 8.60
C PRO A 23 -5.18 17.31 9.73
N LYS A 24 -6.48 17.37 9.41
CA LYS A 24 -7.59 17.34 10.37
C LYS A 24 -8.30 15.99 10.47
N ALA A 25 -7.81 14.96 9.76
CA ALA A 25 -8.35 13.61 9.88
C ALA A 25 -7.92 12.96 11.21
N THR A 26 -8.72 12.03 11.69
CA THR A 26 -8.35 11.15 12.79
C THR A 26 -7.42 10.06 12.26
N TYR A 27 -6.33 9.78 12.97
CA TYR A 27 -5.36 8.75 12.57
C TYR A 27 -5.24 7.67 13.63
N LEU A 28 -5.48 6.42 13.26
CA LEU A 28 -5.10 5.26 14.06
C LEU A 28 -3.68 4.85 13.65
N ASN A 29 -2.72 5.08 14.53
CA ASN A 29 -1.29 5.03 14.21
C ASN A 29 -0.67 3.64 14.40
N GLY A 30 -1.45 2.65 14.78
CA GLY A 30 -0.99 1.27 14.95
C GLY A 30 -1.79 0.50 15.98
N ARG A 31 -1.25 -0.66 16.40
CA ARG A 31 -1.94 -1.56 17.35
C ARG A 31 -2.25 -0.92 18.69
N LYS A 32 -1.50 0.08 19.12
CA LYS A 32 -1.76 0.81 20.39
C LYS A 32 -3.08 1.57 20.35
N ASP A 33 -3.45 2.12 19.18
CA ASP A 33 -4.69 2.88 19.03
C ASP A 33 -5.86 1.94 18.73
N LEU A 34 -5.64 0.95 17.85
CA LEU A 34 -6.60 -0.10 17.52
C LEU A 34 -5.88 -1.30 16.93
N ASP A 35 -5.93 -2.43 17.61
CA ASP A 35 -5.38 -3.70 17.09
C ASP A 35 -6.48 -4.52 16.42
N PHE A 36 -6.44 -4.59 15.09
CA PHE A 36 -7.37 -5.37 14.29
C PHE A 36 -7.21 -6.88 14.46
N THR A 37 -6.13 -7.35 15.11
CA THR A 37 -5.88 -8.76 15.37
C THR A 37 -6.28 -9.19 16.79
N SER A 38 -6.78 -8.24 17.59
CA SER A 38 -7.26 -8.48 18.96
C SER A 38 -8.65 -9.12 18.97
N ASN A 39 -8.92 -9.95 19.97
CA ASN A 39 -10.26 -10.50 20.22
C ASN A 39 -11.31 -9.41 20.51
N ASN A 40 -10.88 -8.24 21.00
CA ASN A 40 -11.75 -7.11 21.34
C ASN A 40 -11.91 -6.12 20.17
N THR A 41 -11.45 -6.43 18.98
CA THR A 41 -11.51 -5.54 17.81
C THR A 41 -12.90 -5.02 17.54
N ASP A 42 -13.91 -5.85 17.66
CA ASP A 42 -15.33 -5.51 17.40
C ASP A 42 -15.81 -4.44 18.38
N ILE A 43 -15.47 -4.57 19.68
CA ILE A 43 -15.81 -3.60 20.73
C ILE A 43 -15.10 -2.28 20.45
N LEU A 44 -13.79 -2.32 20.14
CA LEU A 44 -12.99 -1.13 19.87
C LEU A 44 -13.46 -0.39 18.61
N VAL A 45 -13.80 -1.10 17.54
CA VAL A 45 -14.36 -0.47 16.34
C VAL A 45 -15.76 0.08 16.62
N ASN A 46 -16.57 -0.61 17.42
CA ASN A 46 -17.90 -0.13 17.77
C ASN A 46 -17.88 1.15 18.60
N SER A 47 -16.86 1.38 19.41
CA SER A 47 -16.68 2.63 20.15
C SER A 47 -16.27 3.84 19.28
N LEU A 48 -15.80 3.59 18.05
CA LEU A 48 -15.52 4.67 17.10
C LEU A 48 -16.82 5.38 16.70
N GLY A 49 -16.76 6.70 16.56
CA GLY A 49 -17.87 7.48 15.99
C GLY A 49 -18.09 7.19 14.51
N GLN A 50 -19.05 7.87 13.89
CA GLN A 50 -19.31 7.82 12.47
C GLN A 50 -18.39 8.76 11.69
N PHE A 51 -18.00 8.36 10.48
CA PHE A 51 -17.13 9.10 9.57
C PHE A 51 -17.76 9.21 8.18
N ASP A 52 -17.49 10.30 7.48
CA ASP A 52 -17.88 10.42 6.07
C ASP A 52 -17.01 9.50 5.21
N TYR A 53 -15.71 9.43 5.52
CA TYR A 53 -14.73 8.62 4.81
C TYR A 53 -13.82 7.87 5.78
N ILE A 54 -13.56 6.60 5.48
CA ILE A 54 -12.47 5.85 6.10
C ILE A 54 -11.48 5.43 5.02
N ILE A 55 -10.20 5.80 5.19
CA ILE A 55 -9.10 5.33 4.33
C ILE A 55 -8.38 4.22 5.08
N HIS A 56 -8.60 2.99 4.65
CA HIS A 56 -8.02 1.82 5.30
C HIS A 56 -6.65 1.49 4.70
N CYS A 57 -5.59 2.04 5.32
CA CYS A 57 -4.19 1.82 4.94
C CYS A 57 -3.48 0.77 5.81
N ALA A 58 -4.10 0.35 6.93
CA ALA A 58 -3.53 -0.68 7.78
C ALA A 58 -3.50 -2.03 7.05
N ALA A 59 -2.34 -2.66 7.02
CA ALA A 59 -2.13 -3.97 6.40
C ALA A 59 -0.87 -4.64 6.94
N ILE A 60 -0.84 -5.97 6.94
CA ILE A 60 0.39 -6.75 7.07
C ILE A 60 0.89 -6.98 5.65
N THR A 61 2.06 -6.41 5.30
CA THR A 61 2.62 -6.45 3.94
C THR A 61 3.79 -7.42 3.78
N ASP A 62 4.27 -8.00 4.87
CA ASP A 62 5.29 -9.03 4.87
C ASP A 62 4.67 -10.37 4.46
N LEU A 63 5.11 -10.90 3.31
CA LEU A 63 4.58 -12.15 2.75
C LEU A 63 4.84 -13.34 3.67
N ASN A 64 6.04 -13.43 4.25
CA ASN A 64 6.39 -14.55 5.13
C ASN A 64 5.60 -14.48 6.44
N TYR A 65 5.43 -13.28 6.99
CA TYR A 65 4.60 -13.10 8.17
C TYR A 65 3.15 -13.53 7.92
N CYS A 66 2.59 -13.21 6.75
CA CYS A 66 1.24 -13.63 6.39
C CYS A 66 1.12 -15.17 6.29
N GLU A 67 2.16 -15.87 5.78
CA GLU A 67 2.16 -17.33 5.72
C GLU A 67 2.21 -17.97 7.12
N ILE A 68 2.98 -17.39 8.04
CA ILE A 68 3.10 -17.86 9.43
C ILE A 68 1.83 -17.55 10.25
N TYR A 69 1.22 -16.38 10.02
CA TYR A 69 0.07 -15.89 10.79
C TYR A 69 -1.12 -15.55 9.87
N PRO A 70 -1.70 -16.55 9.16
CA PRO A 70 -2.75 -16.30 8.17
C PRO A 70 -4.02 -15.69 8.77
N GLN A 71 -4.35 -16.03 10.02
CA GLN A 71 -5.50 -15.45 10.70
C GLN A 71 -5.33 -13.95 10.95
N GLN A 72 -4.14 -13.49 11.36
CA GLN A 72 -3.88 -12.06 11.54
C GLN A 72 -3.94 -11.30 10.22
N ALA A 73 -3.46 -11.91 9.11
CA ALA A 73 -3.61 -11.32 7.78
C ALA A 73 -5.09 -11.20 7.38
N TYR A 74 -5.90 -12.23 7.67
CA TYR A 74 -7.35 -12.19 7.45
C TYR A 74 -8.03 -11.11 8.30
N ASP A 75 -7.69 -11.01 9.57
CA ASP A 75 -8.30 -10.07 10.50
C ASP A 75 -8.10 -8.61 10.03
N ILE A 76 -6.89 -8.26 9.63
CA ILE A 76 -6.59 -6.88 9.19
C ILE A 76 -7.04 -6.60 7.75
N HIS A 77 -6.99 -7.57 6.84
CA HIS A 77 -7.32 -7.34 5.44
C HIS A 77 -8.82 -7.50 5.14
N VAL A 78 -9.54 -8.32 5.93
CA VAL A 78 -10.93 -8.71 5.64
C VAL A 78 -11.89 -8.35 6.78
N LYS A 79 -11.62 -8.84 8.01
CA LYS A 79 -12.50 -8.59 9.16
C LYS A 79 -12.58 -7.09 9.46
N ALA A 80 -11.43 -6.40 9.49
CA ALA A 80 -11.37 -4.97 9.69
C ALA A 80 -12.21 -4.19 8.65
N VAL A 81 -12.17 -4.56 7.38
CA VAL A 81 -12.98 -3.94 6.32
C VAL A 81 -14.46 -4.01 6.68
N LYS A 82 -14.97 -5.21 7.02
CA LYS A 82 -16.39 -5.42 7.36
C LYS A 82 -16.83 -4.58 8.56
N LEU A 83 -15.95 -4.42 9.56
CA LEU A 83 -16.24 -3.63 10.76
C LEU A 83 -16.22 -2.13 10.44
N LEU A 84 -15.21 -1.66 9.72
CA LEU A 84 -15.04 -0.25 9.36
C LEU A 84 -16.15 0.24 8.42
N GLN A 85 -16.68 -0.61 7.54
CA GLN A 85 -17.81 -0.28 6.68
C GLN A 85 -19.05 0.16 7.48
N LYS A 86 -19.26 -0.38 8.69
CA LYS A 86 -20.39 0.01 9.56
C LYS A 86 -20.21 1.41 10.18
N LYS A 87 -19.00 2.00 10.06
CA LYS A 87 -18.62 3.27 10.67
C LYS A 87 -18.43 4.40 9.66
N THR A 88 -18.74 4.18 8.39
CA THR A 88 -18.51 5.20 7.36
C THR A 88 -19.54 5.15 6.24
N ASN A 89 -19.78 6.31 5.63
CA ASN A 89 -20.55 6.42 4.40
C ASN A 89 -19.78 5.86 3.20
N LYS A 90 -18.42 5.94 3.23
CA LYS A 90 -17.56 5.44 2.16
C LYS A 90 -16.23 4.94 2.69
N LEU A 91 -15.92 3.67 2.39
CA LEU A 91 -14.61 3.07 2.68
C LEU A 91 -13.72 3.14 1.44
N ILE A 92 -12.47 3.57 1.62
CA ILE A 92 -11.41 3.49 0.63
C ILE A 92 -10.41 2.42 1.09
N TYR A 93 -10.38 1.31 0.39
CA TYR A 93 -9.51 0.17 0.67
C TYR A 93 -8.26 0.22 -0.20
N ILE A 94 -7.08 0.27 0.42
CA ILE A 94 -5.81 0.23 -0.32
C ILE A 94 -5.42 -1.22 -0.53
N SER A 95 -5.44 -1.65 -1.79
CA SER A 95 -5.10 -3.00 -2.22
C SER A 95 -3.77 -3.06 -2.98
N THR A 96 -3.49 -4.18 -3.58
CA THR A 96 -2.25 -4.48 -4.31
C THR A 96 -2.56 -4.91 -5.74
N ASN A 97 -1.55 -5.33 -6.49
CA ASN A 97 -1.72 -5.89 -7.83
C ASN A 97 -2.63 -7.14 -7.80
N PRO A 98 -3.48 -7.31 -8.83
CA PRO A 98 -4.49 -8.39 -8.88
C PRO A 98 -3.90 -9.71 -9.38
N ILE A 99 -2.74 -10.15 -8.85
CA ILE A 99 -2.14 -11.41 -9.26
C ILE A 99 -2.91 -12.61 -8.70
N GLN A 100 -2.94 -13.70 -9.50
CA GLN A 100 -3.46 -15.00 -9.05
C GLN A 100 -2.35 -15.77 -8.32
N SER A 101 -2.11 -15.43 -7.07
CA SER A 101 -1.10 -16.07 -6.23
C SER A 101 -1.73 -16.96 -5.17
N LYS A 102 -1.06 -18.08 -4.86
CA LYS A 102 -1.45 -18.95 -3.75
C LYS A 102 -1.07 -18.38 -2.38
N LYS A 103 -0.24 -17.33 -2.32
CA LYS A 103 0.24 -16.72 -1.07
C LYS A 103 -0.89 -16.07 -0.28
N VAL A 104 -0.87 -16.26 1.03
CA VAL A 104 -1.89 -15.76 1.98
C VAL A 104 -2.11 -14.25 1.85
N TYR A 105 -1.03 -13.47 1.69
CA TYR A 105 -1.14 -12.02 1.50
C TYR A 105 -2.09 -11.66 0.35
N TYR A 106 -1.86 -12.19 -0.83
CA TYR A 106 -2.67 -11.86 -2.01
C TYR A 106 -4.10 -12.37 -1.89
N LYS A 107 -4.28 -13.59 -1.35
CA LYS A 107 -5.61 -14.15 -1.09
C LYS A 107 -6.42 -13.26 -0.14
N THR A 108 -5.83 -12.87 0.98
CA THR A 108 -6.53 -12.05 1.98
C THR A 108 -6.77 -10.62 1.48
N LYS A 109 -5.84 -10.04 0.68
CA LYS A 109 -6.06 -8.75 0.02
C LYS A 109 -7.24 -8.82 -0.95
N LYS A 110 -7.33 -9.86 -1.78
CA LYS A 110 -8.45 -10.08 -2.70
C LYS A 110 -9.78 -10.25 -1.94
N MET A 111 -9.82 -11.05 -0.88
CA MET A 111 -11.01 -11.18 -0.03
C MET A 111 -11.42 -9.85 0.61
N GLY A 112 -10.47 -8.98 0.94
CA GLY A 112 -10.72 -7.62 1.42
C GLY A 112 -11.33 -6.73 0.33
N GLU A 113 -10.89 -6.84 -0.92
CA GLU A 113 -11.51 -6.17 -2.06
C GLU A 113 -12.97 -6.63 -2.23
N GLU A 114 -13.20 -7.94 -2.27
CA GLU A 114 -14.53 -8.53 -2.40
C GLU A 114 -15.46 -8.07 -1.26
N SER A 115 -14.93 -7.97 -0.04
CA SER A 115 -15.70 -7.44 1.11
C SER A 115 -16.01 -5.95 0.94
N THR A 116 -15.08 -5.15 0.44
CA THR A 116 -15.26 -3.72 0.18
C THR A 116 -16.35 -3.50 -0.87
N LEU A 117 -16.29 -4.25 -1.97
CA LEU A 117 -17.20 -4.09 -3.11
C LEU A 117 -18.63 -4.58 -2.87
N LYS A 118 -18.94 -5.14 -1.70
CA LYS A 118 -20.33 -5.42 -1.30
C LYS A 118 -21.15 -4.15 -1.10
N ARG A 119 -20.51 -3.00 -0.94
CA ARG A 119 -21.16 -1.69 -0.89
C ARG A 119 -20.79 -0.89 -2.13
N GLU A 120 -21.80 -0.48 -2.89
CA GLU A 120 -21.62 0.21 -4.18
C GLU A 120 -20.82 1.51 -4.09
N ASN A 121 -20.90 2.24 -2.95
CA ASN A 121 -20.22 3.51 -2.76
C ASN A 121 -18.74 3.39 -2.41
N ASP A 122 -18.28 2.21 -2.02
CA ASP A 122 -16.91 2.01 -1.57
C ASP A 122 -15.92 1.95 -2.74
N LEU A 123 -14.65 2.18 -2.43
CA LEU A 123 -13.57 2.27 -3.40
C LEU A 123 -12.42 1.34 -3.03
N VAL A 124 -12.02 0.50 -3.96
CA VAL A 124 -10.77 -0.26 -3.91
C VAL A 124 -9.73 0.44 -4.77
N ILE A 125 -8.55 0.72 -4.22
CA ILE A 125 -7.40 1.23 -4.97
C ILE A 125 -6.33 0.14 -5.02
N ARG A 126 -6.11 -0.44 -6.20
CA ARG A 126 -5.00 -1.35 -6.46
C ARG A 126 -3.77 -0.54 -6.84
N THR A 127 -2.68 -0.73 -6.11
CA THR A 127 -1.47 0.06 -6.30
C THR A 127 -0.21 -0.66 -5.82
N ASN A 128 0.92 -0.30 -6.40
CA ASN A 128 2.26 -0.59 -5.88
C ASN A 128 2.87 0.74 -5.41
N ILE A 129 3.23 0.84 -4.13
CA ILE A 129 3.68 2.10 -3.52
C ILE A 129 5.18 2.06 -3.26
N ILE A 130 5.87 3.14 -3.60
CA ILE A 130 7.24 3.41 -3.18
C ILE A 130 7.33 4.73 -2.40
N GLY A 131 8.34 4.87 -1.57
CA GLY A 131 8.63 6.04 -0.76
C GLY A 131 9.80 5.73 0.16
N GLU A 132 9.98 6.49 1.24
CA GLU A 132 11.13 6.42 2.15
C GLU A 132 11.13 5.19 3.07
N GLY A 133 10.12 4.34 2.98
CA GLY A 133 9.98 3.10 3.77
C GLY A 133 10.17 1.82 2.94
N GLY A 134 9.84 0.68 3.54
CA GLY A 134 9.79 -0.62 2.88
C GLY A 134 11.07 -0.98 2.13
N LEU A 135 10.93 -1.35 0.86
CA LEU A 135 12.06 -1.78 0.00
C LEU A 135 13.16 -0.72 -0.11
N VAL A 136 12.81 0.56 -0.18
CA VAL A 136 13.78 1.67 -0.29
C VAL A 136 14.64 1.74 0.96
N LYS A 137 14.01 1.82 2.14
CA LYS A 137 14.74 1.88 3.41
C LYS A 137 15.62 0.65 3.61
N TRP A 138 15.09 -0.56 3.40
CA TRP A 138 15.83 -1.81 3.51
C TRP A 138 17.07 -1.81 2.59
N ALA A 139 16.92 -1.41 1.35
CA ALA A 139 18.02 -1.40 0.39
C ALA A 139 19.11 -0.43 0.82
N LEU A 140 18.75 0.80 1.15
CA LEU A 140 19.72 1.84 1.51
C LEU A 140 20.41 1.55 2.85
N ASP A 141 19.69 1.01 3.85
CA ASP A 141 20.28 0.61 5.13
C ASP A 141 21.35 -0.49 4.96
N ASN A 142 21.18 -1.40 4.00
CA ASN A 142 22.17 -2.43 3.70
C ASN A 142 23.32 -1.92 2.82
N LEU A 143 23.00 -1.22 1.74
CA LEU A 143 23.99 -0.72 0.79
C LEU A 143 24.93 0.31 1.42
N LYS A 144 24.44 1.23 2.27
CA LYS A 144 25.26 2.19 3.01
C LYS A 144 26.26 1.51 3.97
N LYS A 145 25.97 0.27 4.39
CA LYS A 145 26.88 -0.56 5.21
C LYS A 145 27.83 -1.44 4.36
N GLY A 146 27.89 -1.23 3.05
CA GLY A 146 28.70 -2.04 2.14
C GLY A 146 28.20 -3.47 1.95
N LYS A 147 26.99 -3.82 2.40
CA LYS A 147 26.46 -5.18 2.29
C LYS A 147 25.98 -5.47 0.87
N LYS A 148 26.37 -6.63 0.35
CA LYS A 148 25.83 -7.14 -0.92
C LYS A 148 24.36 -7.52 -0.72
N ILE A 149 23.49 -7.10 -1.65
CA ILE A 149 22.06 -7.44 -1.68
C ILE A 149 21.68 -8.09 -2.99
N LYS A 150 20.62 -8.90 -2.98
CA LYS A 150 20.06 -9.53 -4.18
C LYS A 150 18.98 -8.66 -4.77
N GLY A 151 19.04 -8.44 -6.09
CA GLY A 151 18.02 -7.74 -6.86
C GLY A 151 17.36 -8.69 -7.86
N PHE A 152 16.04 -8.84 -7.81
CA PHE A 152 15.30 -9.72 -8.72
C PHE A 152 15.22 -9.09 -10.11
N SER A 153 15.94 -9.67 -11.10
CA SER A 153 16.02 -9.12 -12.46
C SER A 153 14.78 -9.41 -13.29
N ASN A 154 14.04 -10.46 -12.96
CA ASN A 154 12.82 -10.88 -13.62
C ASN A 154 11.52 -10.56 -12.86
N VAL A 155 11.59 -9.88 -11.71
CA VAL A 155 10.39 -9.40 -11.02
C VAL A 155 10.15 -7.95 -11.40
N ILE A 156 9.10 -7.71 -12.18
CA ILE A 156 8.73 -6.38 -12.68
C ILE A 156 7.55 -5.79 -11.91
N PHE A 157 7.49 -4.48 -11.76
CA PHE A 157 6.41 -3.74 -11.14
C PHE A 157 6.34 -2.30 -11.69
N ASN A 158 5.23 -1.62 -11.50
CA ASN A 158 4.97 -0.27 -11.99
C ASN A 158 4.52 0.66 -10.85
N PRO A 159 5.43 0.98 -9.92
CA PRO A 159 5.06 1.69 -8.70
C PRO A 159 4.79 3.18 -8.96
N ILE A 160 3.99 3.76 -8.05
CA ILE A 160 3.85 5.21 -7.90
C ILE A 160 4.41 5.64 -6.55
N HIS A 161 4.86 6.89 -6.46
CA HIS A 161 5.32 7.44 -5.20
C HIS A 161 4.15 7.68 -4.24
N VAL A 162 4.35 7.41 -2.97
CA VAL A 162 3.32 7.54 -1.93
C VAL A 162 2.68 8.94 -1.89
N ASP A 163 3.43 10.01 -2.16
CA ASP A 163 2.90 11.36 -2.26
C ASP A 163 1.96 11.55 -3.47
N GLN A 164 2.25 10.89 -4.60
CA GLN A 164 1.36 10.91 -5.77
C GLN A 164 0.03 10.26 -5.46
N LEU A 165 0.04 9.11 -4.78
CA LEU A 165 -1.17 8.42 -4.33
C LEU A 165 -1.95 9.27 -3.32
N SER A 166 -1.28 9.85 -2.32
CA SER A 166 -1.91 10.70 -1.31
C SER A 166 -2.60 11.91 -1.91
N LYS A 167 -1.91 12.59 -2.85
CA LYS A 167 -2.48 13.72 -3.60
C LYS A 167 -3.68 13.31 -4.44
N PHE A 168 -3.60 12.12 -5.07
CA PHE A 168 -4.72 11.58 -5.84
C PHE A 168 -5.94 11.34 -4.96
N ILE A 169 -5.77 10.64 -3.82
CA ILE A 169 -6.86 10.37 -2.87
C ILE A 169 -7.48 11.67 -2.39
N PHE A 170 -6.66 12.65 -2.01
CA PHE A 170 -7.15 13.96 -1.56
C PHE A 170 -8.04 14.67 -2.58
N LYS A 171 -7.64 14.66 -3.85
CA LYS A 171 -8.38 15.34 -4.92
C LYS A 171 -9.64 14.59 -5.36
N ASN A 172 -9.70 13.28 -5.12
CA ASN A 172 -10.68 12.41 -5.76
C ASN A 172 -11.46 11.50 -4.81
N ILE A 173 -11.33 11.67 -3.50
CA ILE A 173 -11.95 10.79 -2.49
C ILE A 173 -13.47 10.65 -2.66
N GLN A 174 -14.13 11.69 -3.15
CA GLN A 174 -15.58 11.70 -3.38
C GLN A 174 -15.97 11.12 -4.74
N LYS A 175 -15.09 11.23 -5.74
CA LYS A 175 -15.42 11.08 -7.15
C LYS A 175 -15.58 9.62 -7.60
N TYR A 176 -14.71 8.72 -7.13
CA TYR A 176 -14.63 7.37 -7.66
C TYR A 176 -15.20 6.33 -6.69
N LYS A 177 -15.81 5.28 -7.25
CA LYS A 177 -16.32 4.09 -6.58
C LYS A 177 -15.90 2.84 -7.35
N GLY A 178 -16.06 1.65 -6.76
CA GLY A 178 -15.67 0.40 -7.40
C GLY A 178 -14.16 0.15 -7.33
N VAL A 179 -13.53 -0.27 -8.42
CA VAL A 179 -12.09 -0.57 -8.47
C VAL A 179 -11.36 0.45 -9.31
N LEU A 180 -10.25 0.98 -8.79
CA LEU A 180 -9.30 1.79 -9.53
C LEU A 180 -7.91 1.15 -9.50
N ASN A 181 -7.33 0.98 -10.68
CA ASN A 181 -5.94 0.61 -10.85
C ASN A 181 -5.07 1.89 -10.94
N LEU A 182 -4.23 2.13 -9.93
CA LEU A 182 -3.36 3.31 -9.87
C LEU A 182 -1.90 2.88 -9.84
N ALA A 183 -1.24 2.97 -10.98
CA ALA A 183 0.16 2.62 -11.16
C ALA A 183 0.83 3.55 -12.17
N SER A 184 2.16 3.53 -12.25
CA SER A 184 2.85 4.20 -13.35
C SER A 184 2.62 3.47 -14.68
N PHE A 185 2.60 4.21 -15.78
CA PHE A 185 2.49 3.60 -17.12
C PHE A 185 3.77 2.90 -17.55
N ASN A 186 4.92 3.25 -16.96
CA ASN A 186 6.18 2.53 -17.13
C ASN A 186 6.35 1.49 -16.02
N HIS A 187 7.09 0.44 -16.33
CA HIS A 187 7.47 -0.59 -15.38
C HIS A 187 8.98 -0.69 -15.22
N ILE A 188 9.45 -1.31 -14.14
CA ILE A 188 10.86 -1.51 -13.83
C ILE A 188 11.03 -2.84 -13.11
N SER A 189 12.17 -3.53 -13.31
CA SER A 189 12.50 -4.69 -12.49
C SER A 189 12.94 -4.27 -11.08
N LYS A 190 12.78 -5.15 -10.09
CA LYS A 190 13.30 -4.89 -8.74
C LYS A 190 14.81 -4.64 -8.75
N TYR A 191 15.57 -5.36 -9.58
CA TYR A 191 17.01 -5.14 -9.75
C TYR A 191 17.32 -3.73 -10.27
N ASN A 192 16.70 -3.31 -11.36
CA ASN A 192 16.93 -1.99 -11.95
C ASN A 192 16.49 -0.86 -11.01
N PHE A 193 15.42 -1.08 -10.25
CA PHE A 193 14.99 -0.15 -9.22
C PHE A 193 16.04 0.03 -8.12
N LEU A 194 16.65 -1.05 -7.65
CA LEU A 194 17.75 -1.00 -6.67
C LEU A 194 18.99 -0.31 -7.25
N LYS A 195 19.34 -0.59 -8.50
CA LYS A 195 20.44 0.08 -9.22
C LYS A 195 20.19 1.60 -9.32
N PHE A 196 18.96 2.00 -9.65
CA PHE A 196 18.57 3.41 -9.66
C PHE A 196 18.79 4.05 -8.28
N LEU A 197 18.39 3.40 -7.19
CA LEU A 197 18.62 3.92 -5.84
C LEU A 197 20.11 4.07 -5.54
N ALA A 198 20.92 3.05 -5.84
CA ALA A 198 22.37 3.10 -5.62
C ALA A 198 22.99 4.29 -6.35
N THR A 199 22.67 4.48 -7.63
CA THR A 199 23.14 5.62 -8.42
C THR A 199 22.68 6.96 -7.83
N LYS A 200 21.40 7.08 -7.48
CA LYS A 200 20.83 8.31 -6.90
C LYS A 200 21.53 8.72 -5.60
N TYR A 201 21.91 7.76 -4.77
CA TYR A 201 22.55 8.00 -3.49
C TYR A 201 24.07 7.84 -3.51
N LYS A 202 24.67 7.75 -4.71
CA LYS A 202 26.13 7.61 -4.92
C LYS A 202 26.73 6.43 -4.17
N ILE A 203 26.04 5.30 -4.14
CA ILE A 203 26.47 4.04 -3.53
C ILE A 203 26.96 3.11 -4.65
N ASP A 204 27.97 2.27 -4.36
CA ASP A 204 28.47 1.30 -5.33
C ASP A 204 27.37 0.31 -5.75
N SER A 205 26.97 0.38 -7.01
CA SER A 205 25.94 -0.46 -7.59
C SER A 205 26.37 -1.92 -7.79
N ASN A 206 27.68 -2.25 -7.69
CA ASN A 206 28.20 -3.63 -7.75
C ASN A 206 27.83 -4.44 -6.49
N LEU A 207 27.41 -3.77 -5.43
CA LEU A 207 26.83 -4.42 -4.25
C LEU A 207 25.47 -5.09 -4.55
N ILE A 208 24.84 -4.81 -5.70
CA ILE A 208 23.54 -5.37 -6.06
C ILE A 208 23.73 -6.51 -7.05
N GLN A 209 23.50 -7.74 -6.58
CA GLN A 209 23.64 -8.94 -7.40
C GLN A 209 22.32 -9.27 -8.08
N PRO A 210 22.28 -9.39 -9.44
CA PRO A 210 21.08 -9.80 -10.14
C PRO A 210 20.82 -11.30 -9.89
N ILE A 211 19.57 -11.61 -9.54
CA ILE A 211 19.11 -12.99 -9.45
C ILE A 211 17.76 -13.12 -10.16
N LYS A 212 17.45 -14.33 -10.64
CA LYS A 212 16.12 -14.70 -11.13
C LYS A 212 15.42 -15.57 -10.09
N VAL A 213 14.11 -15.43 -10.00
CA VAL A 213 13.25 -16.25 -9.15
C VAL A 213 12.16 -16.91 -9.97
N ASN A 214 11.63 -18.04 -9.47
CA ASN A 214 10.47 -18.72 -10.02
C ASN A 214 9.20 -18.22 -9.33
N GLY A 215 8.06 -18.33 -10.02
CA GLY A 215 6.75 -17.95 -9.47
C GLY A 215 6.29 -16.56 -9.92
N ASP A 216 5.67 -15.80 -9.01
CA ASP A 216 5.06 -14.51 -9.33
C ASP A 216 6.11 -13.45 -9.67
N THR A 217 6.38 -13.25 -10.95
CA THR A 217 7.40 -12.32 -11.44
C THR A 217 6.80 -11.05 -12.05
N ASP A 218 5.57 -11.10 -12.54
CA ASP A 218 4.86 -9.92 -13.02
C ASP A 218 3.96 -9.36 -11.89
N LEU A 219 4.44 -8.31 -11.25
CA LEU A 219 3.72 -7.56 -10.22
C LEU A 219 3.16 -6.23 -10.75
N THR A 220 3.00 -6.09 -12.06
CA THR A 220 2.42 -4.89 -12.63
C THR A 220 0.91 -4.83 -12.38
N ILE A 221 0.42 -3.60 -12.25
CA ILE A 221 -1.01 -3.33 -12.16
C ILE A 221 -1.46 -2.90 -13.56
N PRO A 222 -2.53 -3.51 -14.10
CA PRO A 222 -3.05 -3.11 -15.40
C PRO A 222 -3.30 -1.61 -15.46
N PHE A 223 -2.80 -0.98 -16.51
CA PHE A 223 -3.00 0.44 -16.76
C PHE A 223 -4.29 0.61 -17.58
N GLU A 224 -5.41 0.67 -16.91
CA GLU A 224 -6.73 0.78 -17.56
C GLU A 224 -7.16 2.24 -17.76
N ASN A 225 -6.46 3.20 -17.15
CA ASN A 225 -7.01 4.53 -17.03
C ASN A 225 -6.18 5.58 -17.77
N GLN A 226 -6.69 6.02 -18.91
CA GLN A 226 -6.14 7.12 -19.71
C GLN A 226 -6.11 8.46 -18.95
N TYR A 227 -6.84 8.57 -17.81
CA TYR A 227 -6.99 9.80 -17.05
C TYR A 227 -5.88 10.07 -16.02
N PHE A 228 -5.11 9.03 -15.63
CA PHE A 228 -4.09 9.17 -14.56
C PHE A 228 -2.73 8.69 -15.06
N LYS A 229 -2.00 9.60 -15.70
CA LYS A 229 -0.64 9.31 -16.19
C LYS A 229 0.38 9.56 -15.09
N PHE A 230 0.66 8.54 -14.27
CA PHE A 230 1.80 8.57 -13.36
C PHE A 230 3.05 8.12 -14.10
N ASN A 231 4.05 9.00 -14.17
CA ASN A 231 5.37 8.65 -14.70
C ASN A 231 6.22 8.04 -13.58
N LEU A 232 6.84 6.90 -13.84
CA LEU A 232 7.72 6.23 -12.90
C LEU A 232 8.88 7.13 -12.46
N MET A 233 9.54 7.80 -13.39
CA MET A 233 10.69 8.67 -13.09
C MET A 233 10.33 9.84 -12.18
N ASP A 234 9.12 10.40 -12.34
CA ASP A 234 8.63 11.45 -11.45
C ASP A 234 8.42 10.93 -10.03
N GLY A 235 7.97 9.68 -9.89
CA GLY A 235 7.87 9.01 -8.60
C GLY A 235 9.25 8.73 -7.99
N LEU A 236 10.19 8.22 -8.77
CA LEU A 236 11.55 7.89 -8.32
C LEU A 236 12.34 9.13 -7.87
N LYS A 237 12.19 10.26 -8.56
CA LYS A 237 12.81 11.54 -8.19
C LYS A 237 12.35 12.05 -6.83
N LYS A 238 11.11 11.75 -6.41
CA LYS A 238 10.53 12.17 -5.12
C LYS A 238 11.08 11.42 -3.91
N ILE A 239 11.71 10.27 -4.06
CA ILE A 239 12.32 9.53 -2.94
C ILE A 239 13.42 10.40 -2.32
N GLN A 240 13.25 10.79 -1.06
CA GLN A 240 14.19 11.60 -0.27
C GLN A 240 14.46 10.85 1.05
N LEU A 241 15.75 10.77 1.46
CA LEU A 241 16.18 10.16 2.74
C LEU A 241 17.21 11.04 3.41
#